data_f64106bef07818603e51d554d50ba4d4
#
_entry.id   f64106bef07818603e51d554d50ba4d4
#
_cell.length_a   1.000
_cell.length_b   1.000
_cell.length_c   1.000
_cell.angle_alpha   90.00
_cell.angle_beta   90.00
_cell.angle_gamma   90.00
#
_symmetry.space_group_name_H-M   'P 1'
#
loop_
_entity.id
_entity.type
_entity.pdbx_description
1 polymer ?
#
loop_
_entity_poly.entity_id
_entity_poly.type
_entity_poly.pdbx_seq_one_letter_code
_entity_poly.pdbx_strand_id
1 'polypeptide(L)'
;GDGKELYNSGIMRGGETARAISLPVEGIKILELEAESANDGLSGDHADWLEAVITYFEIRPSLVAPEYQGEIASMSKEVERSLQQKIGQLETVCLPLPSPSYDWLICNQEAKAKVYQANQGKDIVLSNGLVSRVFRIFPNLATVDIQNLMTGENMLRAVSNEGILTLDGKNYSLGGLDGQPEFGYTQYKWLDRMEPFANSFRVIDFRISEITPRINWKSRRWALEKKRNPSGKQLTFLLEGPDELKGVKVKLHYALYDGLPCISKWFEIENRTGADINLDSFVLEQLAMAEPESPVEAKSPEMFRKPNIHVESDWGFLGFIEKIADKTEHWNPDPRYTSQCNYPLLTPCLLEVKLPMGPDERICNGGSFSSFHTWLMPFDSEDRDRKGLFVKRMYRTIAPWTTENPIFMHCTSSDPKIVKQAIDQCADTGYEMLIISFGSGLNMEDESPANYAKFKELRDYADSRGIELGGYSLLSSRWISDDVDVINPETGKRGGMIFGSSPCLCSDWGYDYFRKIKQFFEKTGMTVFENDGSYPGNVCASTVHAHHEGLKDSQWKQRKQIENLYQWMCENGIYMNIPDYGYLLNGGNKVGIGYREVNWSLPRERQVGLGRQDMYE
;
A
#
# COMPACT_ATOMS: atom_id res chain seq x y z
N GLY A 1 -4.30 -38.72 -18.70
CA GLY A 1 -4.15 -39.75 -17.65
C GLY A 1 -2.85 -40.51 -17.79
N ASP A 2 -2.09 -40.59 -16.73
CA ASP A 2 -0.78 -41.29 -16.68
C ASP A 2 0.14 -40.86 -17.85
N GLY A 3 0.19 -39.56 -18.15
CA GLY A 3 0.99 -38.98 -19.24
C GLY A 3 0.43 -39.22 -20.66
N LYS A 4 -0.80 -39.76 -20.81
CA LYS A 4 -1.47 -39.90 -22.10
C LYS A 4 -2.63 -38.94 -22.21
N GLU A 5 -2.75 -38.24 -23.33
CA GLU A 5 -3.90 -37.41 -23.64
C GLU A 5 -5.17 -38.28 -23.76
N LEU A 6 -6.18 -37.94 -22.97
CA LEU A 6 -7.49 -38.58 -22.98
C LEU A 6 -8.53 -37.75 -23.74
N TYR A 7 -8.34 -36.44 -23.76
CA TYR A 7 -9.22 -35.47 -24.41
C TYR A 7 -8.46 -34.19 -24.69
N ASN A 8 -8.78 -33.57 -25.81
CA ASN A 8 -8.27 -32.23 -26.18
C ASN A 8 -9.44 -31.43 -26.75
N SER A 9 -9.72 -30.29 -26.14
CA SER A 9 -10.82 -29.42 -26.60
C SER A 9 -10.48 -28.70 -27.91
N GLY A 10 -9.23 -28.66 -28.31
CA GLY A 10 -8.75 -27.69 -29.25
C GLY A 10 -8.89 -26.25 -28.70
N ILE A 11 -8.62 -25.27 -29.52
CA ILE A 11 -8.73 -23.84 -29.13
C ILE A 11 -10.19 -23.52 -28.81
N MET A 12 -10.44 -23.02 -27.60
CA MET A 12 -11.72 -22.48 -27.17
C MET A 12 -11.62 -20.95 -27.06
N ARG A 13 -12.67 -20.26 -27.46
CA ARG A 13 -12.70 -18.78 -27.46
C ARG A 13 -13.71 -18.26 -26.44
N GLY A 14 -13.41 -17.10 -25.84
CA GLY A 14 -14.32 -16.46 -24.91
C GLY A 14 -15.71 -16.27 -25.49
N GLY A 15 -16.76 -16.65 -24.72
CA GLY A 15 -18.15 -16.63 -25.17
C GLY A 15 -18.65 -17.89 -25.87
N GLU A 16 -17.82 -18.91 -26.08
CA GLU A 16 -18.28 -20.20 -26.56
C GLU A 16 -19.08 -20.95 -25.48
N THR A 17 -20.03 -21.77 -25.91
CA THR A 17 -20.81 -22.61 -24.99
C THR A 17 -19.91 -23.65 -24.35
N ALA A 18 -20.08 -23.87 -23.03
CA ALA A 18 -19.36 -24.90 -22.30
C ALA A 18 -19.53 -26.29 -22.93
N ARG A 19 -18.44 -27.03 -23.03
CA ARG A 19 -18.43 -28.39 -23.58
C ARG A 19 -18.49 -29.40 -22.45
N ALA A 20 -19.52 -30.25 -22.44
CA ALA A 20 -19.61 -31.35 -21.50
C ALA A 20 -18.64 -32.46 -21.90
N ILE A 21 -17.80 -32.90 -20.97
CA ILE A 21 -16.82 -33.95 -21.16
C ILE A 21 -17.13 -35.06 -20.17
N SER A 22 -17.17 -36.32 -20.65
CA SER A 22 -17.29 -37.49 -19.79
C SER A 22 -16.31 -38.56 -20.26
N LEU A 23 -15.35 -38.89 -19.42
CA LEU A 23 -14.27 -39.81 -19.75
C LEU A 23 -14.19 -40.95 -18.73
N PRO A 24 -14.02 -42.21 -19.19
CA PRO A 24 -13.68 -43.29 -18.29
C PRO A 24 -12.23 -43.14 -17.81
N VAL A 25 -12.06 -43.09 -16.51
CA VAL A 25 -10.74 -42.94 -15.86
C VAL A 25 -10.38 -44.18 -15.02
N GLU A 26 -11.03 -45.30 -15.28
CA GLU A 26 -10.76 -46.56 -14.59
C GLU A 26 -9.34 -47.06 -14.88
N GLY A 27 -8.58 -47.34 -13.82
CA GLY A 27 -7.20 -47.80 -13.91
C GLY A 27 -6.15 -46.70 -14.07
N ILE A 28 -6.56 -45.43 -14.18
CA ILE A 28 -5.67 -44.30 -14.24
C ILE A 28 -5.22 -43.95 -12.82
N LYS A 29 -3.92 -43.81 -12.63
CA LYS A 29 -3.31 -43.45 -11.34
C LYS A 29 -3.22 -41.93 -11.13
N ILE A 30 -2.92 -41.21 -12.18
CA ILE A 30 -2.79 -39.73 -12.17
C ILE A 30 -3.63 -39.18 -13.31
N LEU A 31 -4.59 -38.32 -12.98
CA LEU A 31 -5.36 -37.54 -13.93
C LEU A 31 -4.88 -36.08 -13.84
N GLU A 32 -4.47 -35.53 -14.98
CA GLU A 32 -3.96 -34.17 -15.12
C GLU A 32 -4.91 -33.37 -16.01
N LEU A 33 -5.25 -32.15 -15.58
CA LEU A 33 -6.03 -31.19 -16.34
C LEU A 33 -5.12 -30.05 -16.69
N GLU A 34 -4.93 -29.81 -17.97
CA GLU A 34 -4.02 -28.77 -18.48
C GLU A 34 -4.79 -27.77 -19.34
N ALA A 35 -4.49 -26.50 -19.16
CA ALA A 35 -4.98 -25.42 -20.01
C ALA A 35 -3.77 -24.65 -20.53
N GLU A 36 -3.65 -24.58 -21.86
CA GLU A 36 -2.55 -23.90 -22.53
C GLU A 36 -3.03 -22.68 -23.30
N SER A 37 -2.17 -21.68 -23.45
CA SER A 37 -2.42 -20.57 -24.35
C SER A 37 -2.38 -21.04 -25.81
N ALA A 38 -3.25 -20.50 -26.66
CA ALA A 38 -3.33 -20.85 -28.08
C ALA A 38 -2.21 -20.22 -28.95
N ASN A 39 -1.06 -19.84 -28.37
CA ASN A 39 0.06 -19.12 -29.00
C ASN A 39 -0.23 -17.67 -29.40
N ASP A 40 -1.23 -17.04 -28.85
CA ASP A 40 -1.59 -15.64 -29.06
C ASP A 40 -1.38 -14.75 -27.81
N GLY A 41 -0.72 -15.29 -26.78
CA GLY A 41 -0.40 -14.63 -25.52
C GLY A 41 -1.35 -15.06 -24.38
N LEU A 42 -0.98 -14.79 -23.15
CA LEU A 42 -1.76 -15.18 -21.94
C LEU A 42 -2.82 -14.12 -21.56
N SER A 43 -2.98 -13.06 -22.32
CA SER A 43 -3.89 -11.96 -21.97
C SER A 43 -5.35 -12.33 -22.28
N GLY A 44 -6.11 -12.62 -21.23
CA GLY A 44 -7.53 -12.98 -21.31
C GLY A 44 -7.82 -14.47 -21.46
N ASP A 45 -6.79 -15.32 -21.36
CA ASP A 45 -6.95 -16.78 -21.38
C ASP A 45 -7.42 -17.26 -20.01
N HIS A 46 -8.72 -17.35 -19.83
CA HIS A 46 -9.34 -17.97 -18.67
C HIS A 46 -9.98 -19.28 -19.08
N ALA A 47 -9.46 -20.40 -18.58
CA ALA A 47 -10.08 -21.70 -18.72
C ALA A 47 -10.77 -22.07 -17.41
N ASP A 48 -12.10 -22.19 -17.45
CA ASP A 48 -12.89 -22.63 -16.31
C ASP A 48 -13.31 -24.09 -16.47
N TRP A 49 -12.95 -24.91 -15.49
CA TRP A 49 -13.47 -26.27 -15.35
C TRP A 49 -14.73 -26.23 -14.49
N LEU A 50 -15.88 -26.07 -15.14
CA LEU A 50 -17.18 -26.03 -14.47
C LEU A 50 -17.65 -27.42 -14.08
N GLU A 51 -18.11 -27.60 -12.84
CA GLU A 51 -18.70 -28.84 -12.33
C GLU A 51 -17.82 -30.08 -12.56
N ALA A 52 -16.51 -29.98 -12.38
CA ALA A 52 -15.59 -31.09 -12.48
C ALA A 52 -15.89 -32.12 -11.38
N VAL A 53 -16.42 -33.29 -11.73
CA VAL A 53 -16.80 -34.36 -10.81
C VAL A 53 -16.08 -35.63 -11.17
N ILE A 54 -15.46 -36.29 -10.19
CA ILE A 54 -14.94 -37.65 -10.33
C ILE A 54 -15.82 -38.59 -9.51
N THR A 55 -16.46 -39.53 -10.18
CA THR A 55 -17.20 -40.62 -9.52
C THR A 55 -16.24 -41.78 -9.23
N TYR A 56 -16.17 -42.22 -7.98
CA TYR A 56 -15.25 -43.26 -7.56
C TYR A 56 -15.97 -44.35 -6.75
N PHE A 57 -15.40 -45.54 -6.78
CA PHE A 57 -15.78 -46.66 -5.94
C PHE A 57 -14.60 -47.00 -5.03
N GLU A 58 -14.84 -47.29 -3.77
CA GLU A 58 -13.87 -47.76 -2.75
C GLU A 58 -12.79 -46.76 -2.32
N ILE A 59 -11.99 -46.18 -3.23
CA ILE A 59 -10.88 -45.31 -2.89
C ILE A 59 -11.13 -43.88 -3.42
N ARG A 60 -11.20 -42.93 -2.53
CA ARG A 60 -11.35 -41.50 -2.89
C ARG A 60 -10.06 -40.98 -3.52
N PRO A 61 -10.11 -40.36 -4.71
CA PRO A 61 -8.96 -39.68 -5.27
C PRO A 61 -8.48 -38.56 -4.34
N SER A 62 -7.18 -38.38 -4.20
CA SER A 62 -6.56 -37.26 -3.52
C SER A 62 -5.98 -36.30 -4.55
N LEU A 63 -6.02 -34.97 -4.24
CA LEU A 63 -5.32 -33.98 -5.03
C LEU A 63 -3.82 -34.26 -4.90
N VAL A 64 -3.16 -34.52 -6.02
CA VAL A 64 -1.70 -34.58 -6.08
C VAL A 64 -1.25 -33.20 -6.59
N ALA A 65 -0.63 -32.42 -5.73
CA ALA A 65 0.03 -31.21 -6.20
C ALA A 65 1.10 -31.62 -7.23
N PRO A 66 1.30 -30.86 -8.32
CA PRO A 66 2.37 -31.16 -9.27
C PRO A 66 3.68 -31.29 -8.49
N GLU A 67 4.33 -32.46 -8.58
CA GLU A 67 5.63 -32.67 -7.98
C GLU A 67 6.60 -31.71 -8.66
N TYR A 68 7.04 -30.69 -7.90
CA TYR A 68 8.16 -29.85 -8.32
C TYR A 68 9.41 -30.75 -8.33
N GLN A 69 9.93 -31.06 -9.54
CA GLN A 69 11.12 -31.92 -9.70
C GLN A 69 12.44 -31.19 -9.40
N GLY A 70 12.41 -29.97 -8.89
CA GLY A 70 13.58 -29.25 -8.40
C GLY A 70 13.89 -29.64 -6.94
N GLU A 71 15.13 -29.92 -6.61
CA GLU A 71 15.55 -30.02 -5.23
C GLU A 71 15.21 -28.70 -4.52
N ILE A 72 14.37 -28.74 -3.47
CA ILE A 72 14.14 -27.57 -2.60
C ILE A 72 15.48 -27.28 -1.96
N ALA A 73 16.14 -26.22 -2.41
CA ALA A 73 17.44 -25.83 -1.88
C ALA A 73 17.30 -25.57 -0.37
N SER A 74 17.81 -26.46 0.45
CA SER A 74 17.82 -26.28 1.90
C SER A 74 18.71 -25.10 2.27
N MET A 75 18.34 -24.37 3.34
CA MET A 75 19.21 -23.31 3.89
C MET A 75 20.61 -23.89 4.15
N SER A 76 21.66 -23.19 3.72
CA SER A 76 23.03 -23.65 3.96
C SER A 76 23.33 -23.71 5.46
N LYS A 77 24.07 -24.72 5.91
CA LYS A 77 24.45 -24.86 7.33
C LYS A 77 25.19 -23.66 7.90
N GLU A 78 25.89 -22.91 7.05
CA GLU A 78 26.60 -21.70 7.44
C GLU A 78 25.60 -20.56 7.76
N VAL A 79 24.62 -20.34 6.88
CA VAL A 79 23.54 -19.35 7.07
C VAL A 79 22.72 -19.72 8.31
N GLU A 80 22.33 -20.97 8.44
CA GLU A 80 21.56 -21.45 9.60
C GLU A 80 22.31 -21.16 10.92
N ARG A 81 23.58 -21.52 10.99
CA ARG A 81 24.41 -21.28 12.18
C ARG A 81 24.56 -19.78 12.48
N SER A 82 24.74 -18.94 11.45
CA SER A 82 24.84 -17.50 11.60
C SER A 82 23.54 -16.90 12.15
N LEU A 83 22.39 -17.31 11.62
CA LEU A 83 21.07 -16.88 12.11
C LEU A 83 20.82 -17.33 13.54
N GLN A 84 21.09 -18.62 13.87
CA GLN A 84 20.97 -19.15 15.23
C GLN A 84 21.82 -18.36 16.24
N GLN A 85 23.06 -18.04 15.87
CA GLN A 85 23.95 -17.24 16.73
C GLN A 85 23.39 -15.84 16.97
N LYS A 86 22.86 -15.16 15.94
CA LYS A 86 22.27 -13.82 16.07
C LYS A 86 20.98 -13.85 16.89
N ILE A 87 20.10 -14.82 16.63
CA ILE A 87 18.85 -15.00 17.39
C ILE A 87 19.15 -15.27 18.86
N GLY A 88 20.17 -16.09 19.17
CA GLY A 88 20.58 -16.40 20.53
C GLY A 88 21.06 -15.20 21.36
N GLN A 89 21.33 -14.05 20.72
CA GLN A 89 21.67 -12.80 21.42
C GLN A 89 20.44 -11.98 21.84
N LEU A 90 19.25 -12.33 21.34
CA LEU A 90 18.03 -11.65 21.68
C LEU A 90 17.49 -12.09 23.04
N GLU A 91 16.80 -11.16 23.72
CA GLU A 91 16.06 -11.46 24.95
C GLU A 91 15.00 -12.53 24.65
N THR A 92 14.88 -13.53 25.52
CA THR A 92 13.91 -14.62 25.36
C THR A 92 12.58 -14.27 25.98
N VAL A 93 11.48 -14.53 25.25
CA VAL A 93 10.11 -14.41 25.76
C VAL A 93 9.33 -15.71 25.61
N CYS A 94 8.34 -15.89 26.46
CA CYS A 94 7.35 -16.96 26.34
C CYS A 94 6.11 -16.44 25.60
N LEU A 95 5.61 -17.22 24.66
CA LEU A 95 4.36 -16.94 23.96
C LEU A 95 3.19 -17.70 24.61
N PRO A 96 1.95 -17.15 24.62
CA PRO A 96 1.60 -15.79 24.17
C PRO A 96 2.14 -14.70 25.11
N LEU A 97 2.36 -13.50 24.58
CA LEU A 97 2.74 -12.34 25.38
C LEU A 97 1.55 -11.85 26.22
N PRO A 98 1.80 -11.26 27.41
CA PRO A 98 0.71 -10.75 28.24
C PRO A 98 0.01 -9.54 27.63
N SER A 99 -1.29 -9.43 27.87
CA SER A 99 -2.06 -8.23 27.53
C SER A 99 -1.67 -7.05 28.43
N PRO A 100 -1.72 -5.80 27.93
CA PRO A 100 -1.48 -4.62 28.74
C PRO A 100 -2.60 -4.47 29.79
N SER A 101 -2.23 -4.05 30.99
CA SER A 101 -3.17 -3.79 32.09
C SER A 101 -3.72 -2.36 32.12
N TYR A 102 -3.49 -1.58 31.06
CA TYR A 102 -3.86 -0.17 30.94
C TYR A 102 -4.46 0.14 29.58
N ASP A 103 -5.28 1.18 29.52
CA ASP A 103 -5.76 1.72 28.25
C ASP A 103 -4.67 2.59 27.62
N TRP A 104 -4.11 2.12 26.52
CA TRP A 104 -2.98 2.74 25.84
C TRP A 104 -3.31 4.11 25.17
N LEU A 105 -4.61 4.38 24.90
CA LEU A 105 -5.03 5.69 24.39
C LEU A 105 -5.06 6.76 25.46
N ILE A 106 -5.30 6.39 26.72
CA ILE A 106 -5.50 7.31 27.85
C ILE A 106 -4.23 7.40 28.70
N CYS A 107 -3.56 6.28 28.93
CA CYS A 107 -2.37 6.23 29.78
C CYS A 107 -1.14 6.75 29.05
N ASN A 108 -0.33 7.56 29.76
CA ASN A 108 0.94 8.04 29.24
C ASN A 108 2.08 6.99 29.32
N GLN A 109 1.78 5.73 29.59
CA GLN A 109 2.78 4.68 29.52
C GLN A 109 3.16 4.44 28.07
N GLU A 110 4.43 4.60 27.79
CA GLU A 110 4.96 4.46 26.44
C GLU A 110 5.35 2.99 26.21
N ALA A 111 4.50 2.27 25.45
CA ALA A 111 4.77 0.91 25.00
C ALA A 111 5.97 0.92 24.06
N LYS A 112 7.12 0.37 24.47
CA LYS A 112 8.36 0.38 23.70
C LYS A 112 8.47 -0.83 22.78
N ALA A 113 8.78 -0.58 21.50
CA ALA A 113 9.06 -1.62 20.54
C ALA A 113 10.39 -2.33 20.84
N LYS A 114 10.35 -3.65 20.85
CA LYS A 114 11.51 -4.51 21.04
C LYS A 114 11.43 -5.73 20.14
N VAL A 115 12.57 -6.37 19.96
CA VAL A 115 12.71 -7.62 19.21
C VAL A 115 13.23 -8.69 20.18
N TYR A 116 12.55 -9.82 20.20
CA TYR A 116 12.84 -10.95 21.10
C TYR A 116 13.02 -12.24 20.32
N GLN A 117 13.53 -13.26 20.98
CA GLN A 117 13.45 -14.64 20.52
C GLN A 117 12.39 -15.43 21.30
N ALA A 118 11.81 -16.42 20.66
CA ALA A 118 10.89 -17.37 21.27
C ALA A 118 11.12 -18.79 20.74
N ASN A 119 10.42 -19.77 21.34
CA ASN A 119 10.41 -21.16 20.88
C ASN A 119 11.82 -21.74 20.64
N GLN A 120 12.72 -21.55 21.63
CA GLN A 120 14.09 -22.07 21.58
C GLN A 120 14.94 -21.50 20.40
N GLY A 121 14.72 -20.24 20.05
CA GLY A 121 15.44 -19.58 18.96
C GLY A 121 14.93 -19.91 17.56
N LYS A 122 13.79 -20.56 17.41
CA LYS A 122 13.15 -20.80 16.11
C LYS A 122 12.40 -19.58 15.60
N ASP A 123 11.93 -18.72 16.51
CA ASP A 123 11.08 -17.58 16.20
C ASP A 123 11.68 -16.25 16.67
N ILE A 124 11.47 -15.21 15.86
CA ILE A 124 11.73 -13.81 16.22
C ILE A 124 10.38 -13.15 16.48
N VAL A 125 10.29 -12.37 17.56
CA VAL A 125 9.08 -11.66 17.96
C VAL A 125 9.35 -10.16 17.94
N LEU A 126 8.59 -9.42 17.13
CA LEU A 126 8.56 -7.96 17.13
C LEU A 126 7.33 -7.51 17.91
N SER A 127 7.50 -6.86 19.06
CA SER A 127 6.38 -6.44 19.91
C SER A 127 6.68 -5.15 20.66
N ASN A 128 5.62 -4.36 20.93
CA ASN A 128 5.65 -3.22 21.84
C ASN A 128 4.69 -3.41 23.04
N GLY A 129 4.15 -4.61 23.25
CA GLY A 129 3.19 -4.90 24.31
C GLY A 129 1.74 -4.52 23.97
N LEU A 130 1.46 -3.91 22.81
CA LEU A 130 0.12 -3.64 22.30
C LEU A 130 -0.23 -4.57 21.14
N VAL A 131 0.74 -4.82 20.29
CA VAL A 131 0.67 -5.76 19.17
C VAL A 131 1.97 -6.56 19.11
N SER A 132 1.90 -7.78 18.60
CA SER A 132 3.09 -8.56 18.27
C SER A 132 2.94 -9.23 16.91
N ARG A 133 4.07 -9.39 16.20
CA ARG A 133 4.20 -10.21 15.00
C ARG A 133 5.33 -11.20 15.21
N VAL A 134 5.03 -12.48 15.02
CA VAL A 134 5.93 -13.60 15.26
C VAL A 134 6.38 -14.17 13.92
N PHE A 135 7.68 -14.25 13.74
CA PHE A 135 8.32 -14.75 12.53
C PHE A 135 9.04 -16.06 12.82
N ARG A 136 8.63 -17.15 12.16
CA ARG A 136 9.43 -18.37 12.05
C ARG A 136 10.61 -18.09 11.11
N ILE A 137 11.80 -18.55 11.47
CA ILE A 137 13.01 -18.32 10.67
C ILE A 137 13.45 -19.61 9.96
N PHE A 138 13.20 -20.74 10.57
CA PHE A 138 13.58 -22.04 10.03
C PHE A 138 12.35 -22.89 9.71
N PRO A 139 12.26 -23.50 8.50
CA PRO A 139 13.26 -23.58 7.42
C PRO A 139 13.31 -22.35 6.50
N ASN A 140 12.38 -21.41 6.62
CA ASN A 140 12.37 -20.12 5.93
C ASN A 140 11.57 -19.07 6.72
N LEU A 141 11.74 -17.79 6.36
CA LEU A 141 10.99 -16.69 6.95
C LEU A 141 9.50 -16.84 6.69
N ALA A 142 8.69 -16.84 7.74
CA ALA A 142 7.25 -16.77 7.63
C ALA A 142 6.61 -16.13 8.86
N THR A 143 5.66 -15.22 8.67
CA THR A 143 4.79 -14.74 9.74
C THR A 143 3.86 -15.88 10.16
N VAL A 144 3.98 -16.29 11.42
CA VAL A 144 3.21 -17.43 11.96
C VAL A 144 2.15 -16.99 12.96
N ASP A 145 2.24 -15.75 13.46
CA ASP A 145 1.27 -15.18 14.37
C ASP A 145 1.29 -13.65 14.32
N ILE A 146 0.12 -13.04 14.45
CA ILE A 146 -0.08 -11.62 14.74
C ILE A 146 -1.08 -11.56 15.89
N GLN A 147 -0.66 -11.05 17.05
CA GLN A 147 -1.52 -10.95 18.22
C GLN A 147 -1.90 -9.50 18.48
N ASN A 148 -3.19 -9.25 18.58
CA ASN A 148 -3.72 -8.05 19.19
C ASN A 148 -3.66 -8.23 20.71
N LEU A 149 -2.59 -7.74 21.35
CA LEU A 149 -2.40 -7.93 22.80
C LEU A 149 -3.40 -7.13 23.62
N MET A 150 -4.01 -6.09 23.06
CA MET A 150 -5.01 -5.27 23.75
C MET A 150 -6.33 -6.03 23.98
N THR A 151 -6.67 -6.98 23.07
CA THR A 151 -7.88 -7.82 23.18
C THR A 151 -7.54 -9.27 23.52
N GLY A 152 -6.29 -9.69 23.35
CA GLY A 152 -5.85 -11.08 23.48
C GLY A 152 -6.15 -11.95 22.25
N GLU A 153 -6.60 -11.37 21.15
CA GLU A 153 -6.95 -12.10 19.93
C GLU A 153 -5.74 -12.44 19.09
N ASN A 154 -5.72 -13.66 18.57
CA ASN A 154 -4.84 -14.05 17.46
C ASN A 154 -5.53 -13.67 16.14
N MET A 155 -4.85 -12.91 15.30
CA MET A 155 -5.42 -12.37 14.08
C MET A 155 -5.18 -13.25 12.85
N LEU A 156 -4.33 -14.27 12.94
CA LEU A 156 -4.03 -15.17 11.82
C LEU A 156 -4.64 -16.56 12.03
N ARG A 157 -5.23 -17.11 10.98
CA ARG A 157 -5.69 -18.51 10.91
C ARG A 157 -4.71 -19.41 10.19
N ALA A 158 -3.89 -18.87 9.29
CA ALA A 158 -2.96 -19.67 8.49
C ALA A 158 -1.69 -18.91 8.14
N VAL A 159 -0.63 -19.67 7.88
CA VAL A 159 0.64 -19.15 7.38
C VAL A 159 0.53 -18.88 5.87
N SER A 160 1.11 -17.77 5.42
CA SER A 160 1.14 -17.35 4.02
C SER A 160 2.56 -16.92 3.64
N ASN A 161 2.71 -16.47 2.39
CA ASN A 161 3.92 -15.80 1.94
C ASN A 161 4.08 -14.45 2.65
N GLU A 162 5.32 -14.01 2.84
CA GLU A 162 5.57 -12.61 3.27
C GLU A 162 5.25 -11.60 2.16
N GLY A 163 5.17 -12.03 0.94
CA GLY A 163 4.83 -11.28 -0.25
C GLY A 163 5.12 -12.09 -1.50
N ILE A 164 4.74 -11.57 -2.65
CA ILE A 164 4.97 -12.21 -3.95
C ILE A 164 5.58 -11.18 -4.89
N LEU A 165 6.60 -11.57 -5.64
CA LEU A 165 7.16 -10.79 -6.74
C LEU A 165 6.88 -11.53 -8.05
N THR A 166 6.37 -10.82 -9.06
CA THR A 166 6.33 -11.31 -10.42
C THR A 166 7.51 -10.70 -11.17
N LEU A 167 8.51 -11.51 -11.49
CA LEU A 167 9.73 -11.10 -12.17
C LEU A 167 9.81 -11.80 -13.51
N ASP A 168 9.91 -11.05 -14.62
CA ASP A 168 9.96 -11.56 -15.99
C ASP A 168 8.86 -12.60 -16.26
N GLY A 169 7.62 -12.31 -15.83
CA GLY A 169 6.44 -13.15 -15.99
C GLY A 169 6.33 -14.35 -15.05
N LYS A 170 7.26 -14.54 -14.10
CA LYS A 170 7.26 -15.66 -13.16
C LYS A 170 7.07 -15.21 -11.72
N ASN A 171 6.23 -15.93 -10.97
CA ASN A 171 5.94 -15.63 -9.56
C ASN A 171 6.98 -16.27 -8.63
N TYR A 172 7.42 -15.46 -7.66
CA TYR A 172 8.34 -15.84 -6.60
C TYR A 172 7.81 -15.40 -5.25
N SER A 173 7.76 -16.31 -4.29
CA SER A 173 7.36 -16.02 -2.92
C SER A 173 8.48 -15.33 -2.15
N LEU A 174 8.18 -14.29 -1.41
CA LEU A 174 9.09 -13.77 -0.38
C LEU A 174 8.87 -14.61 0.89
N GLY A 175 9.83 -15.45 1.25
CA GLY A 175 9.65 -16.36 2.37
C GLY A 175 8.44 -17.28 2.21
N GLY A 176 7.75 -17.54 3.33
CA GLY A 176 6.57 -18.38 3.41
C GLY A 176 6.86 -19.86 3.65
N LEU A 177 5.87 -20.55 4.18
CA LEU A 177 5.91 -22.00 4.45
C LEU A 177 4.66 -22.65 3.90
N ASP A 178 4.82 -23.85 3.33
CA ASP A 178 3.78 -24.69 2.77
C ASP A 178 3.60 -25.97 3.60
N GLY A 179 2.52 -26.72 3.33
CA GLY A 179 2.23 -27.97 4.01
C GLY A 179 1.40 -27.83 5.29
N GLN A 180 0.70 -26.68 5.48
CA GLN A 180 -0.26 -26.56 6.57
C GLN A 180 -1.45 -27.49 6.36
N PRO A 181 -1.80 -28.37 7.33
CA PRO A 181 -2.87 -29.37 7.12
C PRO A 181 -4.28 -28.80 7.08
N GLU A 182 -4.52 -27.67 7.72
CA GLU A 182 -5.83 -27.01 7.86
C GLU A 182 -5.65 -25.47 7.82
N PHE A 183 -6.48 -24.78 7.06
CA PHE A 183 -6.36 -23.35 6.85
C PHE A 183 -7.33 -22.49 7.69
N GLY A 184 -8.15 -23.12 8.52
CA GLY A 184 -9.04 -22.45 9.48
C GLY A 184 -8.35 -22.04 10.77
N TYR A 185 -7.25 -22.67 11.12
CA TYR A 185 -6.45 -22.39 12.32
C TYR A 185 -5.02 -22.94 12.17
N THR A 186 -4.09 -22.44 12.98
CA THR A 186 -2.68 -22.88 12.97
C THR A 186 -2.34 -23.52 14.33
N GLN A 187 -1.57 -24.60 14.30
CA GLN A 187 -0.96 -25.22 15.47
C GLN A 187 0.57 -25.16 15.38
N TYR A 188 1.24 -24.72 16.44
CA TYR A 188 2.70 -24.60 16.47
C TYR A 188 3.43 -25.92 16.12
N LYS A 189 2.88 -27.07 16.50
CA LYS A 189 3.46 -28.38 16.15
C LYS A 189 3.49 -28.68 14.65
N TRP A 190 2.69 -27.98 13.84
CA TRP A 190 2.70 -28.14 12.38
C TRP A 190 3.88 -27.40 11.75
N LEU A 191 4.25 -26.24 12.31
CA LEU A 191 5.31 -25.37 11.78
C LEU A 191 6.65 -26.09 11.62
N ASP A 192 6.94 -27.07 12.49
CA ASP A 192 8.19 -27.86 12.43
C ASP A 192 8.21 -28.89 11.27
N ARG A 193 7.08 -29.09 10.60
CA ARG A 193 6.94 -30.03 9.47
C ARG A 193 6.64 -29.33 8.15
N MET A 194 6.43 -28.02 8.21
CA MET A 194 6.18 -27.22 7.00
C MET A 194 7.48 -26.97 6.28
N GLU A 195 7.40 -26.90 4.97
CA GLU A 195 8.53 -26.67 4.08
C GLU A 195 8.44 -25.32 3.41
N PRO A 196 9.55 -24.75 2.96
CA PRO A 196 9.53 -23.52 2.19
C PRO A 196 8.84 -23.72 0.85
N PHE A 197 8.15 -22.70 0.32
CA PHE A 197 7.69 -22.75 -1.07
C PHE A 197 8.85 -22.95 -2.03
N ALA A 198 8.63 -23.74 -3.08
CA ALA A 198 9.66 -24.14 -4.03
C ALA A 198 10.39 -22.95 -4.68
N ASN A 199 9.61 -21.98 -5.20
CA ASN A 199 10.12 -20.76 -5.84
C ASN A 199 10.22 -19.59 -4.85
N SER A 200 10.73 -19.80 -3.63
CA SER A 200 10.79 -18.72 -2.66
C SER A 200 12.18 -18.16 -2.48
N PHE A 201 12.24 -16.86 -2.28
CA PHE A 201 13.38 -16.20 -1.70
C PHE A 201 13.64 -16.74 -0.29
N ARG A 202 14.88 -16.93 0.08
CA ARG A 202 15.31 -17.51 1.35
C ARG A 202 15.91 -16.46 2.25
N VAL A 203 15.52 -16.47 3.52
CA VAL A 203 16.16 -15.62 4.51
C VAL A 203 17.61 -16.06 4.72
N ILE A 204 18.54 -15.10 4.62
CA ILE A 204 19.97 -15.33 4.82
C ILE A 204 20.56 -14.49 5.96
N ASP A 205 19.89 -13.41 6.35
CA ASP A 205 20.33 -12.55 7.45
C ASP A 205 19.18 -11.70 7.98
N PHE A 206 19.36 -11.08 9.14
CA PHE A 206 18.48 -10.02 9.64
C PHE A 206 19.26 -8.93 10.37
N ARG A 207 18.64 -7.74 10.44
CA ARG A 207 19.17 -6.58 11.17
C ARG A 207 18.06 -5.92 11.98
N ILE A 208 18.42 -5.41 13.15
CA ILE A 208 17.57 -4.58 14.00
C ILE A 208 18.16 -3.18 14.05
N SER A 209 17.34 -2.17 13.86
CA SER A 209 17.71 -0.75 13.95
C SER A 209 16.61 0.07 14.58
N GLU A 210 16.89 1.32 14.88
CA GLU A 210 15.87 2.32 15.21
C GLU A 210 15.12 2.71 13.93
N ILE A 211 13.86 3.17 14.08
CA ILE A 211 13.09 3.74 12.98
C ILE A 211 13.71 5.07 12.55
N THR A 212 13.84 5.28 11.25
CA THR A 212 14.20 6.57 10.67
C THR A 212 12.96 7.24 10.08
N PRO A 213 12.80 8.56 10.22
CA PRO A 213 11.71 9.27 9.57
C PRO A 213 11.75 9.07 8.05
N ARG A 214 10.60 8.78 7.46
CA ARG A 214 10.46 8.60 6.02
C ARG A 214 10.56 9.92 5.24
N ILE A 215 10.08 11.01 5.86
CA ILE A 215 10.14 12.38 5.34
C ILE A 215 10.82 13.25 6.39
N ASN A 216 11.83 14.03 5.98
CA ASN A 216 12.50 15.01 6.83
C ASN A 216 11.66 16.30 6.91
N TRP A 217 10.52 16.20 7.58
CA TRP A 217 9.59 17.31 7.70
C TRP A 217 10.22 18.53 8.38
N LYS A 218 10.08 19.68 7.75
CA LYS A 218 10.50 20.96 8.31
C LYS A 218 9.28 21.71 8.85
N SER A 219 9.02 21.56 10.14
CA SER A 219 7.96 22.32 10.82
C SER A 219 8.30 23.81 10.85
N ARG A 220 7.41 24.65 10.34
CA ARG A 220 7.52 26.12 10.36
C ARG A 220 6.45 26.78 11.22
N ARG A 221 5.33 26.11 11.42
CA ARG A 221 4.13 26.61 12.08
C ARG A 221 3.96 25.93 13.43
N TRP A 222 2.95 26.37 14.17
CA TRP A 222 2.53 25.61 15.33
C TRP A 222 2.08 24.22 14.91
N ALA A 223 2.58 23.22 15.59
CA ALA A 223 2.19 21.84 15.42
C ALA A 223 2.33 21.10 16.75
N LEU A 224 1.43 20.19 17.03
CA LEU A 224 1.43 19.40 18.28
C LEU A 224 2.72 18.58 18.42
N GLU A 225 3.19 17.98 17.34
CA GLU A 225 4.30 17.01 17.29
C GLU A 225 5.56 17.53 16.59
N LYS A 226 5.73 18.85 16.47
CA LYS A 226 6.79 19.47 15.65
C LYS A 226 8.24 19.06 15.92
N LYS A 227 8.52 18.42 17.04
CA LYS A 227 9.86 17.96 17.43
C LYS A 227 9.96 16.45 17.60
N ARG A 228 8.88 15.70 17.36
CA ARG A 228 8.83 14.27 17.60
C ARG A 228 8.96 13.51 16.30
N ASN A 229 10.14 12.93 16.10
CA ASN A 229 10.27 11.89 15.08
C ASN A 229 9.65 10.60 15.58
N PRO A 230 9.04 9.79 14.71
CA PRO A 230 8.57 8.47 15.10
C PRO A 230 9.72 7.65 15.66
N SER A 231 9.51 7.04 16.83
CA SER A 231 10.47 6.12 17.47
C SER A 231 9.92 4.71 17.47
N GLY A 232 10.82 3.74 17.58
CA GLY A 232 10.46 2.32 17.57
C GLY A 232 11.58 1.47 16.99
N LYS A 233 11.28 0.22 16.67
CA LYS A 233 12.24 -0.72 16.11
C LYS A 233 11.89 -1.09 14.68
N GLN A 234 12.92 -1.17 13.86
CA GLN A 234 12.85 -1.72 12.51
C GLN A 234 13.60 -3.05 12.47
N LEU A 235 12.90 -4.09 12.06
CA LEU A 235 13.43 -5.42 11.79
C LEU A 235 13.50 -5.60 10.28
N THR A 236 14.69 -5.84 9.76
CA THR A 236 14.95 -6.03 8.32
C THR A 236 15.47 -7.44 8.10
N PHE A 237 14.77 -8.22 7.30
CA PHE A 237 15.24 -9.50 6.82
C PHE A 237 15.90 -9.33 5.45
N LEU A 238 17.04 -9.98 5.25
CA LEU A 238 17.70 -10.09 3.94
C LEU A 238 17.37 -11.45 3.35
N LEU A 239 16.76 -11.44 2.18
CA LEU A 239 16.42 -12.65 1.44
C LEU A 239 17.25 -12.71 0.15
N GLU A 240 17.61 -13.93 -0.25
CA GLU A 240 18.30 -14.22 -1.50
C GLU A 240 17.40 -15.02 -2.42
N GLY A 241 17.45 -14.71 -3.71
CA GLY A 241 16.65 -15.40 -4.74
C GLY A 241 17.05 -16.86 -4.93
N PRO A 242 16.16 -17.69 -5.51
CA PRO A 242 16.49 -19.04 -5.92
C PRO A 242 17.62 -19.03 -6.98
N ASP A 243 18.17 -20.20 -7.31
CA ASP A 243 19.34 -20.32 -8.19
C ASP A 243 19.21 -19.58 -9.52
N GLU A 244 18.02 -19.57 -10.12
CA GLU A 244 17.75 -18.85 -11.37
C GLU A 244 17.76 -17.31 -11.22
N LEU A 245 17.56 -16.82 -9.99
CA LEU A 245 17.65 -15.40 -9.62
C LEU A 245 18.88 -15.11 -8.75
N LYS A 246 19.92 -15.91 -8.87
CA LYS A 246 21.18 -15.69 -8.13
C LYS A 246 21.70 -14.28 -8.42
N GLY A 247 21.87 -13.50 -7.35
CA GLY A 247 22.26 -12.10 -7.43
C GLY A 247 21.08 -11.12 -7.25
N VAL A 248 19.84 -11.61 -7.19
CA VAL A 248 18.72 -10.79 -6.70
C VAL A 248 18.63 -10.93 -5.19
N LYS A 249 18.63 -9.80 -4.49
CA LYS A 249 18.42 -9.75 -3.04
C LYS A 249 17.24 -8.86 -2.71
N VAL A 250 16.46 -9.29 -1.71
CA VAL A 250 15.34 -8.52 -1.19
C VAL A 250 15.57 -8.20 0.28
N LYS A 251 15.51 -6.93 0.63
CA LYS A 251 15.39 -6.48 2.01
C LYS A 251 13.93 -6.29 2.33
N LEU A 252 13.41 -7.10 3.24
CA LEU A 252 12.05 -7.02 3.70
C LEU A 252 12.03 -6.37 5.08
N HIS A 253 11.37 -5.23 5.19
CA HIS A 253 11.38 -4.39 6.37
C HIS A 253 10.05 -4.43 7.11
N TYR A 254 10.14 -4.47 8.43
CA TYR A 254 9.03 -4.31 9.36
C TYR A 254 9.39 -3.27 10.40
N ALA A 255 8.57 -2.24 10.57
CA ALA A 255 8.78 -1.25 11.62
C ALA A 255 7.58 -1.23 12.58
N LEU A 256 7.86 -1.27 13.88
CA LEU A 256 6.88 -1.18 14.94
C LEU A 256 7.16 0.08 15.77
N TYR A 257 6.13 0.91 15.90
CA TYR A 257 6.24 2.22 16.53
C TYR A 257 6.04 2.15 18.07
N ASP A 258 6.81 2.97 18.79
CA ASP A 258 6.61 3.14 20.22
C ASP A 258 5.24 3.78 20.51
N GLY A 259 4.50 3.22 21.45
CA GLY A 259 3.20 3.73 21.91
C GLY A 259 2.07 3.67 20.89
N LEU A 260 2.23 2.87 19.80
CA LEU A 260 1.23 2.70 18.77
C LEU A 260 1.14 1.23 18.33
N PRO A 261 -0.04 0.57 18.34
CA PRO A 261 -0.19 -0.80 17.89
C PRO A 261 -0.16 -0.91 16.34
N CYS A 262 0.86 -0.34 15.73
CA CYS A 262 0.95 -0.23 14.28
C CYS A 262 2.28 -0.77 13.75
N ILE A 263 2.20 -1.68 12.79
CA ILE A 263 3.35 -2.27 12.09
C ILE A 263 3.34 -1.78 10.66
N SER A 264 4.43 -1.20 10.18
CA SER A 264 4.60 -0.93 8.77
C SER A 264 5.48 -1.96 8.09
N LYS A 265 5.28 -2.14 6.79
CA LYS A 265 6.01 -3.09 5.94
C LYS A 265 6.30 -2.49 4.59
N TRP A 266 7.51 -2.76 4.06
CA TRP A 266 7.94 -2.46 2.70
C TRP A 266 9.12 -3.35 2.32
N PHE A 267 9.52 -3.34 1.05
CA PHE A 267 10.71 -4.05 0.60
C PHE A 267 11.57 -3.22 -0.36
N GLU A 268 12.83 -3.61 -0.45
CA GLU A 268 13.79 -3.14 -1.45
C GLU A 268 14.35 -4.35 -2.21
N ILE A 269 14.42 -4.24 -3.54
CA ILE A 269 15.06 -5.24 -4.41
C ILE A 269 16.39 -4.66 -4.88
N GLU A 270 17.46 -5.46 -4.80
CA GLU A 270 18.76 -5.17 -5.43
C GLU A 270 19.00 -6.22 -6.53
N ASN A 271 19.27 -5.76 -7.75
CA ASN A 271 19.61 -6.63 -8.88
C ASN A 271 21.12 -6.62 -9.16
N ARG A 272 21.78 -7.76 -8.96
CA ARG A 272 23.19 -7.99 -9.29
C ARG A 272 23.38 -9.27 -10.10
N THR A 273 22.44 -9.61 -10.94
CA THR A 273 22.47 -10.83 -11.76
C THR A 273 23.39 -10.75 -12.95
N GLY A 274 23.81 -9.55 -13.35
CA GLY A 274 24.55 -9.31 -14.60
C GLY A 274 23.62 -8.93 -15.78
N ALA A 275 22.30 -9.02 -15.62
CA ALA A 275 21.29 -8.64 -16.61
C ALA A 275 20.20 -7.76 -15.95
N ASP A 276 19.43 -7.06 -16.76
CA ASP A 276 18.24 -6.36 -16.29
C ASP A 276 17.13 -7.37 -16.00
N ILE A 277 16.26 -7.07 -15.05
CA ILE A 277 15.06 -7.85 -14.73
C ILE A 277 13.85 -6.91 -14.74
N ASN A 278 12.68 -7.42 -15.11
CA ASN A 278 11.43 -6.67 -15.04
C ASN A 278 10.63 -7.09 -13.80
N LEU A 279 10.20 -6.12 -12.99
CA LEU A 279 9.23 -6.33 -11.92
C LEU A 279 7.85 -6.02 -12.48
N ASP A 280 7.15 -7.05 -12.94
CA ASP A 280 5.84 -6.91 -13.57
C ASP A 280 4.77 -6.48 -12.57
N SER A 281 4.77 -7.12 -11.40
CA SER A 281 3.86 -6.83 -10.28
C SER A 281 4.39 -7.36 -8.96
N PHE A 282 3.74 -6.97 -7.86
CA PHE A 282 4.03 -7.53 -6.54
C PHE A 282 2.83 -7.50 -5.60
N VAL A 283 2.82 -8.43 -4.67
CA VAL A 283 1.99 -8.40 -3.46
C VAL A 283 2.91 -8.07 -2.29
N LEU A 284 2.71 -6.92 -1.66
CA LEU A 284 3.56 -6.47 -0.55
C LEU A 284 3.26 -7.22 0.75
N GLU A 285 2.00 -7.50 1.02
CA GLU A 285 1.55 -8.23 2.20
C GLU A 285 0.47 -9.23 1.83
N GLN A 286 0.56 -10.44 2.35
CA GLN A 286 -0.48 -11.46 2.21
C GLN A 286 -0.73 -12.12 3.57
N LEU A 287 -1.92 -11.93 4.14
CA LEU A 287 -2.29 -12.44 5.46
C LEU A 287 -3.60 -13.22 5.41
N ALA A 288 -3.55 -14.48 5.82
CA ALA A 288 -4.74 -15.30 6.05
C ALA A 288 -5.29 -14.97 7.44
N MET A 289 -6.16 -13.96 7.49
CA MET A 289 -6.71 -13.41 8.73
C MET A 289 -7.76 -14.32 9.34
N ALA A 290 -7.89 -14.27 10.65
CA ALA A 290 -8.98 -14.95 11.36
C ALA A 290 -10.33 -14.41 10.89
N GLU A 291 -11.25 -15.31 10.58
CA GLU A 291 -12.60 -14.98 10.12
C GLU A 291 -13.40 -14.40 11.29
N PRO A 292 -13.97 -13.17 11.17
CA PRO A 292 -14.95 -12.69 12.13
C PRO A 292 -16.24 -13.50 12.06
N GLU A 293 -17.09 -13.40 13.09
CA GLU A 293 -18.43 -13.98 13.02
C GLU A 293 -19.17 -13.46 11.78
N SER A 294 -19.63 -14.38 10.94
CA SER A 294 -20.19 -14.07 9.63
C SER A 294 -21.46 -14.85 9.34
N PRO A 295 -22.34 -14.35 8.45
CA PRO A 295 -23.57 -15.05 8.06
C PRO A 295 -23.26 -16.34 7.31
N VAL A 296 -23.81 -17.47 7.76
CA VAL A 296 -23.63 -18.81 7.16
C VAL A 296 -24.12 -18.85 5.70
N GLU A 297 -25.18 -18.13 5.38
CA GLU A 297 -25.85 -18.15 4.08
C GLU A 297 -25.59 -16.87 3.25
N ALA A 298 -24.56 -16.10 3.59
CA ALA A 298 -24.21 -14.91 2.82
C ALA A 298 -23.85 -15.29 1.38
N LYS A 299 -24.40 -14.53 0.42
CA LYS A 299 -24.23 -14.79 -1.02
C LYS A 299 -23.38 -13.72 -1.73
N SER A 300 -22.92 -12.72 -1.00
CA SER A 300 -22.17 -11.58 -1.52
C SER A 300 -21.10 -11.17 -0.52
N PRO A 301 -19.88 -10.85 -0.97
CA PRO A 301 -18.78 -10.42 -0.10
C PRO A 301 -19.11 -9.22 0.80
N GLU A 302 -20.00 -8.34 0.37
CA GLU A 302 -20.39 -7.15 1.14
C GLU A 302 -21.23 -7.49 2.39
N MET A 303 -21.76 -8.71 2.49
CA MET A 303 -22.50 -9.19 3.65
C MET A 303 -21.60 -9.59 4.81
N PHE A 304 -20.29 -9.71 4.59
CA PHE A 304 -19.35 -10.14 5.61
C PHE A 304 -18.72 -8.96 6.35
N ARG A 305 -18.39 -9.20 7.61
CA ARG A 305 -17.51 -8.30 8.36
C ARG A 305 -16.06 -8.61 8.00
N LYS A 306 -15.27 -7.57 7.81
CA LYS A 306 -13.82 -7.68 7.70
C LYS A 306 -13.19 -7.83 9.09
N PRO A 307 -12.01 -8.44 9.21
CA PRO A 307 -11.23 -8.41 10.44
C PRO A 307 -11.06 -6.99 10.97
N ASN A 308 -11.07 -6.83 12.30
CA ASN A 308 -11.04 -5.53 12.96
C ASN A 308 -9.63 -4.92 12.96
N ILE A 309 -9.18 -4.50 11.78
CA ILE A 309 -7.85 -3.95 11.53
C ILE A 309 -7.92 -2.78 10.57
N HIS A 310 -7.14 -1.73 10.84
CA HIS A 310 -6.88 -0.67 9.87
C HIS A 310 -5.72 -1.06 8.97
N VAL A 311 -5.92 -0.94 7.67
CA VAL A 311 -4.90 -1.16 6.64
C VAL A 311 -4.82 0.10 5.79
N GLU A 312 -3.63 0.65 5.65
CA GLU A 312 -3.41 1.84 4.85
C GLU A 312 -2.05 1.76 4.17
N SER A 313 -1.90 2.42 3.03
CA SER A 313 -0.61 2.56 2.34
C SER A 313 -0.36 4.00 1.92
N ASP A 314 0.91 4.35 1.71
CA ASP A 314 1.29 5.65 1.15
C ASP A 314 1.10 5.71 -0.38
N TRP A 315 0.67 4.63 -0.98
CA TRP A 315 0.20 4.58 -2.36
C TRP A 315 -1.28 4.93 -2.50
N GLY A 316 -2.11 4.53 -1.51
CA GLY A 316 -3.55 4.61 -1.59
C GLY A 316 -4.08 6.02 -1.87
N PHE A 317 -5.03 6.09 -2.78
CA PHE A 317 -5.85 7.25 -3.07
C PHE A 317 -7.32 6.87 -2.90
N LEU A 318 -8.04 7.61 -2.08
CA LEU A 318 -9.48 7.44 -1.90
C LEU A 318 -10.20 8.33 -2.90
N GLY A 319 -10.39 7.86 -4.13
CA GLY A 319 -11.16 8.57 -5.14
C GLY A 319 -12.65 8.64 -4.79
N PHE A 320 -13.37 9.55 -5.46
CA PHE A 320 -14.81 9.76 -5.26
C PHE A 320 -15.66 8.52 -5.60
N ILE A 321 -15.18 7.67 -6.48
CA ILE A 321 -15.85 6.43 -6.88
C ILE A 321 -14.84 5.28 -6.89
N GLU A 322 -15.32 4.08 -6.60
CA GLU A 322 -14.51 2.87 -6.51
C GLU A 322 -13.66 2.59 -7.76
N LYS A 323 -14.21 2.86 -8.94
CA LYS A 323 -13.55 2.64 -10.23
C LYS A 323 -12.24 3.41 -10.40
N ILE A 324 -12.10 4.57 -9.73
CA ILE A 324 -10.90 5.40 -9.78
C ILE A 324 -10.13 5.44 -8.46
N ALA A 325 -10.69 4.84 -7.41
CA ALA A 325 -9.97 4.69 -6.17
C ALA A 325 -8.79 3.74 -6.41
N ASP A 326 -7.60 4.25 -6.20
CA ASP A 326 -6.38 3.48 -6.29
C ASP A 326 -6.18 2.70 -5.00
N LYS A 327 -6.95 1.62 -4.88
CA LYS A 327 -6.94 0.79 -3.68
C LYS A 327 -5.77 -0.20 -3.74
N THR A 328 -4.99 -0.21 -2.68
CA THR A 328 -3.97 -1.23 -2.48
C THR A 328 -4.43 -2.35 -1.54
N GLU A 329 -5.48 -2.14 -0.78
CA GLU A 329 -6.06 -3.10 0.15
C GLU A 329 -7.13 -3.96 -0.56
N HIS A 330 -6.89 -5.27 -0.61
CA HIS A 330 -7.81 -6.23 -1.22
C HIS A 330 -8.15 -7.33 -0.20
N TRP A 331 -9.44 -7.51 0.04
CA TRP A 331 -9.97 -8.58 0.88
C TRP A 331 -10.65 -9.61 -0.01
N ASN A 332 -10.10 -10.82 -0.04
CA ASN A 332 -10.54 -11.90 -0.92
C ASN A 332 -10.92 -13.14 -0.12
N PRO A 333 -11.81 -13.99 -0.66
CA PRO A 333 -11.93 -15.36 -0.18
C PRO A 333 -10.59 -16.10 -0.38
N ASP A 334 -10.21 -16.95 0.58
CA ASP A 334 -9.05 -17.82 0.44
C ASP A 334 -9.50 -19.19 -0.05
N PRO A 335 -9.13 -19.62 -1.26
CA PRO A 335 -9.55 -20.91 -1.81
C PRO A 335 -9.02 -22.12 -1.02
N ARG A 336 -7.96 -21.93 -0.22
CA ARG A 336 -7.41 -22.95 0.67
C ARG A 336 -8.25 -23.14 1.95
N TYR A 337 -9.05 -22.13 2.32
CA TYR A 337 -9.88 -22.16 3.52
C TYR A 337 -11.24 -22.81 3.21
N THR A 338 -11.29 -24.14 3.24
CA THR A 338 -12.49 -24.91 2.89
C THR A 338 -13.39 -25.25 4.08
N SER A 339 -12.93 -24.99 5.31
CA SER A 339 -13.68 -25.25 6.55
C SER A 339 -14.38 -24.00 7.12
N GLN A 340 -14.50 -22.92 6.34
CA GLN A 340 -15.21 -21.71 6.76
C GLN A 340 -16.72 -21.95 6.98
N CYS A 341 -17.33 -21.14 7.86
CA CYS A 341 -18.76 -21.27 8.20
C CYS A 341 -19.70 -20.96 7.04
N ASN A 342 -19.29 -20.10 6.12
CA ASN A 342 -20.09 -19.73 4.97
C ASN A 342 -20.13 -20.82 3.91
N TYR A 343 -21.31 -21.35 3.57
CA TYR A 343 -21.47 -22.45 2.61
C TYR A 343 -20.91 -22.15 1.21
N PRO A 344 -21.09 -20.95 0.62
CA PRO A 344 -20.48 -20.61 -0.66
C PRO A 344 -18.98 -20.35 -0.62
N LEU A 345 -18.32 -20.42 0.54
CA LEU A 345 -16.89 -20.17 0.74
C LEU A 345 -16.44 -18.77 0.28
N LEU A 346 -17.25 -17.75 0.56
CA LEU A 346 -17.05 -16.38 0.10
C LEU A 346 -16.51 -15.41 1.18
N THR A 347 -16.16 -15.91 2.37
CA THR A 347 -15.68 -15.04 3.46
C THR A 347 -14.39 -14.34 3.05
N PRO A 348 -14.36 -13.00 2.97
CA PRO A 348 -13.20 -12.24 2.49
C PRO A 348 -12.18 -12.03 3.62
N CYS A 349 -11.47 -13.08 4.00
CA CYS A 349 -10.50 -13.09 5.11
C CYS A 349 -9.04 -13.33 4.67
N LEU A 350 -8.75 -13.26 3.38
CA LEU A 350 -7.40 -13.15 2.84
C LEU A 350 -7.13 -11.69 2.49
N LEU A 351 -6.27 -11.04 3.28
CA LEU A 351 -5.78 -9.69 2.99
C LEU A 351 -4.62 -9.79 2.01
N GLU A 352 -4.71 -9.04 0.92
CA GLU A 352 -3.59 -8.77 0.03
C GLU A 352 -3.40 -7.26 -0.11
N VAL A 353 -2.15 -6.81 0.08
CA VAL A 353 -1.77 -5.41 -0.18
C VAL A 353 -0.92 -5.38 -1.44
N LYS A 354 -1.49 -4.84 -2.51
CA LYS A 354 -0.87 -4.82 -3.84
C LYS A 354 -1.37 -3.62 -4.65
N LEU A 355 -0.62 -3.26 -5.69
CA LEU A 355 -1.07 -2.26 -6.64
C LEU A 355 -2.29 -2.78 -7.43
N PRO A 356 -3.18 -1.90 -7.87
CA PRO A 356 -4.23 -2.25 -8.82
C PRO A 356 -3.64 -2.65 -10.18
N MET A 357 -2.46 -2.12 -10.53
CA MET A 357 -1.75 -2.39 -11.78
C MET A 357 -0.26 -2.05 -11.64
N GLY A 358 0.59 -2.81 -12.29
CA GLY A 358 2.03 -2.57 -12.35
C GLY A 358 2.81 -3.06 -11.12
N PRO A 359 4.01 -2.54 -10.90
CA PRO A 359 4.63 -1.32 -11.46
C PRO A 359 5.19 -1.45 -12.87
N ASP A 360 5.38 -2.66 -13.37
CA ASP A 360 6.03 -2.96 -14.66
C ASP A 360 7.36 -2.18 -14.81
N GLU A 361 8.21 -2.31 -13.79
CA GLU A 361 9.43 -1.50 -13.63
C GLU A 361 10.68 -2.32 -13.95
N ARG A 362 11.48 -1.81 -14.86
CA ARG A 362 12.76 -2.41 -15.23
C ARG A 362 13.84 -2.09 -14.20
N ILE A 363 14.36 -3.10 -13.53
CA ILE A 363 15.47 -2.97 -12.58
C ILE A 363 16.77 -3.34 -13.30
N CYS A 364 17.54 -2.32 -13.69
CA CYS A 364 18.81 -2.53 -14.37
C CYS A 364 19.80 -3.32 -13.51
N ASN A 365 20.76 -3.98 -14.14
CA ASN A 365 21.87 -4.61 -13.42
C ASN A 365 22.63 -3.57 -12.59
N GLY A 366 22.80 -3.83 -11.29
CA GLY A 366 23.36 -2.90 -10.32
C GLY A 366 22.34 -1.89 -9.76
N GLY A 367 21.11 -1.89 -10.26
CA GLY A 367 20.01 -1.04 -9.82
C GLY A 367 19.23 -1.62 -8.64
N SER A 368 18.29 -0.82 -8.16
CA SER A 368 17.39 -1.18 -7.07
C SER A 368 15.97 -0.65 -7.30
N PHE A 369 15.01 -1.27 -6.63
CA PHE A 369 13.61 -0.86 -6.57
C PHE A 369 13.16 -0.82 -5.12
N SER A 370 12.29 0.14 -4.77
CA SER A 370 11.63 0.21 -3.46
C SER A 370 10.12 0.23 -3.64
N SER A 371 9.43 -0.63 -2.89
CA SER A 371 7.97 -0.65 -2.86
C SER A 371 7.41 0.60 -2.16
N PHE A 372 6.10 0.77 -2.22
CA PHE A 372 5.37 1.62 -1.29
C PHE A 372 5.38 1.00 0.13
N HIS A 373 4.98 1.78 1.16
CA HIS A 373 4.81 1.29 2.52
C HIS A 373 3.36 0.97 2.80
N THR A 374 3.11 -0.09 3.60
CA THR A 374 1.81 -0.37 4.18
C THR A 374 1.87 -0.32 5.70
N TRP A 375 0.76 0.03 6.34
CA TRP A 375 0.59 0.06 7.79
C TRP A 375 -0.60 -0.80 8.19
N LEU A 376 -0.37 -1.64 9.16
CA LEU A 376 -1.35 -2.55 9.75
C LEU A 376 -1.53 -2.17 11.22
N MET A 377 -2.75 -1.84 11.62
CA MET A 377 -3.05 -1.44 12.99
C MET A 377 -4.34 -2.12 13.48
N PRO A 378 -4.25 -3.19 14.30
CA PRO A 378 -5.42 -3.82 14.86
C PRO A 378 -6.15 -2.85 15.82
N PHE A 379 -7.47 -2.85 15.75
CA PHE A 379 -8.31 -2.11 16.68
C PHE A 379 -8.63 -2.95 17.91
N ASP A 380 -8.75 -2.30 19.07
CA ASP A 380 -9.13 -2.96 20.33
C ASP A 380 -10.64 -2.86 20.64
N SER A 381 -11.41 -2.29 19.73
CA SER A 381 -12.85 -2.05 19.91
C SER A 381 -13.55 -1.96 18.56
N GLU A 382 -14.86 -2.24 18.57
CA GLU A 382 -15.74 -1.96 17.43
C GLU A 382 -16.34 -0.56 17.51
N ASP A 383 -16.09 0.17 18.59
CA ASP A 383 -16.55 1.54 18.77
C ASP A 383 -15.92 2.48 17.73
N ARG A 384 -16.77 3.18 16.99
CA ARG A 384 -16.37 4.05 15.88
C ARG A 384 -15.49 5.21 16.33
N ASP A 385 -15.85 5.86 17.43
CA ASP A 385 -15.11 7.02 17.94
C ASP A 385 -13.73 6.59 18.43
N ARG A 386 -13.65 5.41 19.07
CA ARG A 386 -12.38 4.85 19.49
C ARG A 386 -11.49 4.50 18.30
N LYS A 387 -12.02 3.88 17.24
CA LYS A 387 -11.30 3.63 15.99
C LYS A 387 -10.77 4.93 15.36
N GLY A 388 -11.58 5.98 15.35
CA GLY A 388 -11.16 7.31 14.88
C GLY A 388 -9.99 7.88 15.69
N LEU A 389 -9.98 7.69 17.03
CA LEU A 389 -8.85 8.10 17.87
C LEU A 389 -7.57 7.31 17.58
N PHE A 390 -7.67 6.01 17.27
CA PHE A 390 -6.53 5.21 16.84
C PHE A 390 -5.88 5.78 15.56
N VAL A 391 -6.69 6.02 14.52
CA VAL A 391 -6.21 6.56 13.25
C VAL A 391 -5.59 7.95 13.42
N LYS A 392 -6.24 8.82 14.21
CA LYS A 392 -5.69 10.16 14.53
C LYS A 392 -4.34 10.05 15.27
N ARG A 393 -4.19 9.09 16.18
CA ARG A 393 -2.93 8.86 16.87
C ARG A 393 -1.86 8.30 15.94
N MET A 394 -2.25 7.42 15.00
CA MET A 394 -1.38 6.93 13.94
C MET A 394 -0.81 8.10 13.12
N TYR A 395 -1.66 8.98 12.59
CA TYR A 395 -1.18 10.14 11.83
C TYR A 395 -0.29 11.07 12.64
N ARG A 396 -0.64 11.38 13.89
CA ARG A 396 0.21 12.19 14.77
C ARG A 396 1.59 11.59 14.98
N THR A 397 1.70 10.27 14.99
CA THR A 397 2.97 9.56 15.19
C THR A 397 3.78 9.44 13.91
N ILE A 398 3.15 9.03 12.80
CA ILE A 398 3.82 8.67 11.55
C ILE A 398 3.92 9.86 10.60
N ALA A 399 2.91 10.72 10.61
CA ALA A 399 2.77 11.90 9.74
C ALA A 399 2.54 13.17 10.58
N PRO A 400 3.51 13.59 11.40
CA PRO A 400 3.33 14.70 12.36
C PRO A 400 3.01 16.05 11.72
N TRP A 401 3.27 16.24 10.43
CA TRP A 401 2.84 17.41 9.67
C TRP A 401 1.33 17.59 9.63
N THR A 402 0.54 16.52 9.77
CA THR A 402 -0.92 16.58 9.84
C THR A 402 -1.44 17.31 11.09
N THR A 403 -0.58 17.54 12.07
CA THR A 403 -0.91 18.32 13.28
C THR A 403 -0.80 19.82 13.09
N GLU A 404 -0.24 20.32 11.98
CA GLU A 404 -0.38 21.70 11.57
C GLU A 404 -1.84 21.94 11.15
N ASN A 405 -2.53 22.86 11.79
CA ASN A 405 -3.94 23.14 11.53
C ASN A 405 -4.20 24.66 11.51
N PRO A 406 -3.65 25.37 10.52
CA PRO A 406 -3.83 26.81 10.38
C PRO A 406 -5.24 27.17 9.91
N ILE A 407 -5.71 28.35 10.30
CA ILE A 407 -6.92 28.94 9.75
C ILE A 407 -6.55 29.73 8.50
N PHE A 408 -7.16 29.39 7.36
CA PHE A 408 -6.86 30.05 6.09
C PHE A 408 -8.10 30.54 5.35
N MET A 409 -7.88 31.54 4.49
CA MET A 409 -8.88 32.14 3.63
C MET A 409 -8.50 31.91 2.16
N HIS A 410 -9.47 31.72 1.29
CA HIS A 410 -9.29 31.69 -0.16
C HIS A 410 -9.56 33.05 -0.79
N CYS A 411 -8.71 33.45 -1.74
CA CYS A 411 -8.87 34.66 -2.55
C CYS A 411 -8.94 34.27 -4.03
N THR A 412 -10.02 34.60 -4.71
CA THR A 412 -10.24 34.27 -6.13
C THR A 412 -9.70 35.34 -7.10
N SER A 413 -8.69 36.10 -6.66
CA SER A 413 -8.01 37.12 -7.48
C SER A 413 -6.51 37.06 -7.29
N SER A 414 -5.75 37.29 -8.35
CA SER A 414 -4.30 37.52 -8.31
C SER A 414 -3.92 38.98 -8.55
N ASP A 415 -4.89 39.92 -8.53
CA ASP A 415 -4.61 41.33 -8.58
C ASP A 415 -3.92 41.79 -7.28
N PRO A 416 -2.75 42.45 -7.35
CA PRO A 416 -1.98 42.80 -6.16
C PRO A 416 -2.74 43.68 -5.14
N LYS A 417 -3.63 44.55 -5.61
CA LYS A 417 -4.42 45.39 -4.72
C LYS A 417 -5.43 44.59 -3.94
N ILE A 418 -6.13 43.66 -4.61
CA ILE A 418 -7.13 42.79 -3.99
C ILE A 418 -6.46 41.82 -3.03
N VAL A 419 -5.33 41.20 -3.44
CA VAL A 419 -4.58 40.27 -2.60
C VAL A 419 -4.05 40.98 -1.33
N LYS A 420 -3.48 42.18 -1.43
CA LYS A 420 -3.03 42.96 -0.25
C LYS A 420 -4.20 43.28 0.68
N GLN A 421 -5.33 43.68 0.14
CA GLN A 421 -6.54 43.90 0.95
C GLN A 421 -7.00 42.62 1.66
N ALA A 422 -6.97 41.47 0.99
CA ALA A 422 -7.31 40.17 1.60
C ALA A 422 -6.30 39.78 2.69
N ILE A 423 -5.00 40.06 2.49
CA ILE A 423 -3.97 39.84 3.52
C ILE A 423 -4.25 40.70 4.76
N ASP A 424 -4.61 41.99 4.58
CA ASP A 424 -4.97 42.86 5.70
C ASP A 424 -6.20 42.33 6.45
N GLN A 425 -7.23 41.91 5.72
CA GLN A 425 -8.42 41.29 6.32
C GLN A 425 -8.08 40.02 7.11
N CYS A 426 -7.20 39.17 6.58
CA CYS A 426 -6.72 38.00 7.30
C CYS A 426 -6.05 38.36 8.62
N ALA A 427 -5.13 39.36 8.58
CA ALA A 427 -4.42 39.84 9.76
C ALA A 427 -5.36 40.42 10.82
N ASP A 428 -6.34 41.22 10.39
CA ASP A 428 -7.30 41.87 11.28
C ASP A 428 -8.30 40.90 11.93
N THR A 429 -8.56 39.74 11.29
CA THR A 429 -9.58 38.76 11.75
C THR A 429 -8.98 37.49 12.34
N GLY A 430 -7.66 37.35 12.38
CA GLY A 430 -6.97 36.21 13.01
C GLY A 430 -6.80 35.00 12.12
N TYR A 431 -6.92 35.14 10.80
CA TYR A 431 -6.48 34.11 9.86
C TYR A 431 -4.94 34.04 9.86
N GLU A 432 -4.42 32.86 9.53
CA GLU A 432 -2.97 32.60 9.53
C GLU A 432 -2.40 32.48 8.12
N MET A 433 -3.25 32.14 7.15
CA MET A 433 -2.87 31.95 5.74
C MET A 433 -3.88 32.55 4.78
N LEU A 434 -3.37 32.95 3.61
CA LEU A 434 -4.17 33.30 2.43
C LEU A 434 -3.75 32.44 1.24
N ILE A 435 -4.71 31.74 0.61
CA ILE A 435 -4.50 30.95 -0.60
C ILE A 435 -5.10 31.71 -1.79
N ILE A 436 -4.26 32.04 -2.77
CA ILE A 436 -4.72 32.55 -4.07
C ILE A 436 -5.26 31.35 -4.85
N SER A 437 -6.59 31.20 -4.86
CA SER A 437 -7.30 29.98 -5.17
C SER A 437 -7.64 29.82 -6.66
N PHE A 438 -8.42 28.79 -6.97
CA PHE A 438 -8.91 28.51 -8.31
C PHE A 438 -9.64 29.73 -8.91
N GLY A 439 -9.46 29.95 -10.22
CA GLY A 439 -10.08 31.06 -10.94
C GLY A 439 -9.47 32.43 -10.70
N SER A 440 -8.43 32.54 -9.88
CA SER A 440 -7.75 33.81 -9.57
C SER A 440 -6.88 34.37 -10.71
N GLY A 441 -6.51 33.55 -11.69
CA GLY A 441 -5.52 33.90 -12.72
C GLY A 441 -4.07 33.75 -12.25
N LEU A 442 -3.81 33.16 -11.08
CA LEU A 442 -2.46 32.73 -10.70
C LEU A 442 -1.96 31.67 -11.68
N ASN A 443 -0.76 31.87 -12.22
CA ASN A 443 -0.06 30.88 -13.04
C ASN A 443 1.33 30.60 -12.45
N MET A 444 1.49 29.48 -11.76
CA MET A 444 2.77 29.04 -11.21
C MET A 444 3.73 28.49 -12.27
N GLU A 445 3.23 28.21 -13.47
CA GLU A 445 4.03 27.71 -14.60
C GLU A 445 4.63 28.84 -15.46
N ASP A 446 4.28 30.11 -15.18
CA ASP A 446 4.87 31.28 -15.82
C ASP A 446 6.22 31.62 -15.16
N GLU A 447 7.30 31.33 -15.87
CA GLU A 447 8.69 31.55 -15.44
C GLU A 447 9.19 32.97 -15.69
N SER A 448 8.33 33.89 -16.12
CA SER A 448 8.74 35.28 -16.37
C SER A 448 9.24 35.96 -15.09
N PRO A 449 10.32 36.78 -15.19
CA PRO A 449 10.80 37.55 -14.04
C PRO A 449 9.74 38.46 -13.41
N ALA A 450 8.80 38.94 -14.22
CA ALA A 450 7.68 39.78 -13.76
C ALA A 450 6.70 39.00 -12.89
N ASN A 451 6.40 37.73 -13.25
CA ASN A 451 5.54 36.86 -12.45
C ASN A 451 6.18 36.53 -11.11
N TYR A 452 7.45 36.15 -11.09
CA TYR A 452 8.17 35.91 -9.84
C TYR A 452 8.26 37.15 -8.95
N ALA A 453 8.58 38.32 -9.53
CA ALA A 453 8.67 39.58 -8.78
C ALA A 453 7.33 39.96 -8.15
N LYS A 454 6.22 39.83 -8.90
CA LYS A 454 4.86 40.08 -8.43
C LYS A 454 4.52 39.24 -7.20
N PHE A 455 4.68 37.91 -7.28
CA PHE A 455 4.29 37.01 -6.18
C PHE A 455 5.29 37.07 -5.02
N LYS A 456 6.56 37.36 -5.28
CA LYS A 456 7.53 37.65 -4.22
C LYS A 456 7.14 38.92 -3.43
N GLU A 457 6.77 40.02 -4.11
CA GLU A 457 6.31 41.25 -3.44
C GLU A 457 5.06 40.97 -2.58
N LEU A 458 4.11 40.23 -3.10
CA LEU A 458 2.90 39.86 -2.35
C LEU A 458 3.21 38.99 -1.13
N ARG A 459 4.15 38.04 -1.26
CA ARG A 459 4.62 37.21 -0.15
C ARG A 459 5.34 38.07 0.91
N ASP A 460 6.24 38.96 0.49
CA ASP A 460 6.95 39.85 1.42
C ASP A 460 5.97 40.77 2.17
N TYR A 461 4.91 41.23 1.49
CA TYR A 461 3.82 41.97 2.12
C TYR A 461 3.06 41.12 3.14
N ALA A 462 2.69 39.87 2.79
CA ALA A 462 2.01 38.96 3.69
C ALA A 462 2.85 38.66 4.94
N ASP A 463 4.15 38.40 4.77
CA ASP A 463 5.08 38.19 5.87
C ASP A 463 5.12 39.40 6.83
N SER A 464 5.07 40.64 6.29
CA SER A 464 5.04 41.86 7.10
C SER A 464 3.77 41.99 7.96
N ARG A 465 2.71 41.28 7.57
CA ARG A 465 1.42 41.23 8.29
C ARG A 465 1.27 39.97 9.15
N GLY A 466 2.27 39.08 9.16
CA GLY A 466 2.23 37.80 9.87
C GLY A 466 1.33 36.74 9.21
N ILE A 467 1.04 36.88 7.90
CA ILE A 467 0.20 35.98 7.12
C ILE A 467 1.07 35.17 6.16
N GLU A 468 0.86 33.88 6.10
CA GLU A 468 1.48 33.04 5.08
C GLU A 468 0.68 33.10 3.78
N LEU A 469 1.40 33.19 2.65
CA LEU A 469 0.79 33.29 1.33
C LEU A 469 1.04 32.01 0.53
N GLY A 470 -0.02 31.52 -0.11
CA GLY A 470 0.00 30.37 -0.97
C GLY A 470 -0.81 30.52 -2.23
N GLY A 471 -0.77 29.50 -3.04
CA GLY A 471 -1.49 29.47 -4.30
C GLY A 471 -1.94 28.09 -4.70
N TYR A 472 -2.90 28.11 -5.60
CA TYR A 472 -3.57 26.93 -6.17
C TYR A 472 -2.93 26.54 -7.50
N SER A 473 -2.74 25.26 -7.71
CA SER A 473 -2.42 24.67 -9.01
C SER A 473 -3.18 23.39 -9.24
N LEU A 474 -3.85 23.30 -10.40
CA LEU A 474 -4.60 22.12 -10.82
C LEU A 474 -3.64 21.17 -11.55
N LEU A 475 -3.47 19.97 -11.01
CA LEU A 475 -2.55 18.96 -11.57
C LEU A 475 -3.15 18.20 -12.75
N SER A 476 -4.42 17.79 -12.64
CA SER A 476 -5.15 17.08 -13.68
C SER A 476 -6.50 17.74 -13.97
N SER A 477 -7.39 17.10 -14.70
CA SER A 477 -8.72 17.66 -15.05
C SER A 477 -8.65 18.94 -15.86
N ARG A 478 -7.61 19.10 -16.68
CA ARG A 478 -7.40 20.25 -17.57
C ARG A 478 -6.78 19.81 -18.89
N TRP A 479 -7.06 20.55 -19.93
CA TRP A 479 -6.42 20.37 -21.23
C TRP A 479 -5.15 21.22 -21.33
N ILE A 480 -4.06 20.61 -21.79
CA ILE A 480 -2.79 21.27 -22.10
C ILE A 480 -2.56 21.23 -23.61
N SER A 481 -2.42 20.04 -24.16
CA SER A 481 -2.37 19.76 -25.60
C SER A 481 -2.75 18.31 -25.84
N ASP A 482 -3.07 18.02 -27.08
CA ASP A 482 -3.42 16.66 -27.50
C ASP A 482 -2.27 15.65 -27.33
N ASP A 483 -1.03 16.11 -27.41
CA ASP A 483 0.15 15.24 -27.40
C ASP A 483 0.54 14.79 -25.98
N VAL A 484 0.06 15.50 -24.95
CA VAL A 484 0.37 15.19 -23.55
C VAL A 484 -0.80 14.62 -22.78
N ASP A 485 -2.00 14.55 -23.39
CA ASP A 485 -3.18 14.00 -22.70
C ASP A 485 -3.05 12.48 -22.58
N VAL A 486 -3.60 11.91 -21.49
CA VAL A 486 -3.61 10.45 -21.29
C VAL A 486 -4.43 9.75 -22.39
N ILE A 487 -4.05 8.54 -22.71
CA ILE A 487 -4.86 7.66 -23.57
C ILE A 487 -5.65 6.71 -22.67
N ASN A 488 -6.98 6.84 -22.73
CA ASN A 488 -7.88 5.98 -21.98
C ASN A 488 -7.81 4.54 -22.51
N PRO A 489 -7.48 3.53 -21.68
CA PRO A 489 -7.32 2.16 -22.13
C PRO A 489 -8.61 1.49 -22.62
N GLU A 490 -9.77 1.92 -22.12
CA GLU A 490 -11.07 1.34 -22.52
C GLU A 490 -11.51 1.82 -23.91
N THR A 491 -11.21 3.06 -24.24
CA THR A 491 -11.71 3.69 -25.47
C THR A 491 -10.63 3.89 -26.55
N GLY A 492 -9.36 3.78 -26.18
CA GLY A 492 -8.22 4.12 -27.03
C GLY A 492 -8.16 5.61 -27.42
N LYS A 493 -8.96 6.46 -26.77
CA LYS A 493 -9.05 7.89 -27.05
C LYS A 493 -8.34 8.70 -25.98
N ARG A 494 -8.01 9.95 -26.28
CA ARG A 494 -7.51 10.93 -25.33
C ARG A 494 -8.53 11.23 -24.24
N GLY A 495 -8.02 11.58 -23.07
CA GLY A 495 -8.82 11.98 -21.92
C GLY A 495 -8.81 10.97 -20.78
N GLY A 496 -8.89 11.50 -19.56
CA GLY A 496 -9.01 10.72 -18.34
C GLY A 496 -10.36 10.01 -18.23
N MET A 497 -10.44 9.04 -17.34
CA MET A 497 -11.64 8.20 -17.18
C MET A 497 -12.86 8.97 -16.66
N ILE A 498 -12.68 10.13 -16.01
CA ILE A 498 -13.74 10.85 -15.30
C ILE A 498 -13.87 12.29 -15.74
N PHE A 499 -12.78 13.06 -15.72
CA PHE A 499 -12.83 14.52 -15.88
C PHE A 499 -12.53 14.99 -17.31
N GLY A 500 -12.59 14.12 -18.30
CA GLY A 500 -12.22 14.47 -19.67
C GLY A 500 -10.70 14.61 -19.82
N SER A 501 -10.21 15.76 -20.31
CA SER A 501 -8.77 15.97 -20.50
C SER A 501 -8.00 15.84 -19.20
N SER A 502 -6.93 15.05 -19.24
CA SER A 502 -6.02 14.83 -18.11
C SER A 502 -4.60 14.67 -18.62
N PRO A 503 -3.73 15.65 -18.44
CA PRO A 503 -2.37 15.56 -18.93
C PRO A 503 -1.61 14.44 -18.21
N CYS A 504 -0.87 13.64 -18.97
CA CYS A 504 -0.03 12.58 -18.41
C CYS A 504 1.17 13.19 -17.68
N LEU A 505 1.33 12.86 -16.41
CA LEU A 505 2.43 13.36 -15.58
C LEU A 505 3.80 12.75 -15.97
N CYS A 506 3.80 11.73 -16.81
CA CYS A 506 4.99 11.13 -17.43
C CYS A 506 5.19 11.57 -18.89
N SER A 507 4.54 12.64 -19.34
CA SER A 507 4.93 13.38 -20.53
C SER A 507 6.02 14.40 -20.19
N ASP A 508 6.68 14.96 -21.21
CA ASP A 508 7.65 16.06 -21.04
C ASP A 508 7.03 17.26 -20.33
N TRP A 509 5.75 17.55 -20.60
CA TRP A 509 5.03 18.59 -19.89
C TRP A 509 4.93 18.29 -18.37
N GLY A 510 4.64 17.05 -18.00
CA GLY A 510 4.51 16.69 -16.57
C GLY A 510 5.80 16.91 -15.79
N TYR A 511 6.93 16.49 -16.34
CA TYR A 511 8.24 16.73 -15.75
C TYR A 511 8.57 18.22 -15.67
N ASP A 512 8.27 18.99 -16.71
CA ASP A 512 8.46 20.44 -16.72
C ASP A 512 7.52 21.14 -15.73
N TYR A 513 6.27 20.69 -15.60
CA TYR A 513 5.33 21.17 -14.58
C TYR A 513 5.90 21.05 -13.16
N PHE A 514 6.36 19.87 -12.77
CA PHE A 514 6.92 19.65 -11.43
C PHE A 514 8.18 20.51 -11.17
N ARG A 515 9.03 20.67 -12.18
CA ARG A 515 10.18 21.56 -12.13
C ARG A 515 9.75 23.01 -11.91
N LYS A 516 8.79 23.51 -12.69
CA LYS A 516 8.28 24.88 -12.61
C LYS A 516 7.63 25.19 -11.27
N ILE A 517 6.83 24.25 -10.75
CA ILE A 517 6.22 24.41 -9.43
C ILE A 517 7.30 24.57 -8.35
N LYS A 518 8.30 23.68 -8.30
CA LYS A 518 9.42 23.83 -7.34
C LYS A 518 10.12 25.17 -7.49
N GLN A 519 10.46 25.56 -8.70
CA GLN A 519 11.12 26.84 -8.99
C GLN A 519 10.28 28.05 -8.60
N PHE A 520 8.95 27.99 -8.80
CA PHE A 520 8.06 29.06 -8.38
C PHE A 520 8.14 29.29 -6.85
N PHE A 521 8.07 28.25 -6.05
CA PHE A 521 8.21 28.35 -4.60
C PHE A 521 9.61 28.83 -4.18
N GLU A 522 10.66 28.35 -4.80
CA GLU A 522 12.04 28.79 -4.55
C GLU A 522 12.23 30.29 -4.85
N LYS A 523 11.68 30.79 -5.97
CA LYS A 523 11.84 32.17 -6.41
C LYS A 523 10.96 33.16 -5.65
N THR A 524 9.73 32.77 -5.32
CA THR A 524 8.76 33.63 -4.65
C THR A 524 8.86 33.57 -3.13
N GLY A 525 9.30 32.42 -2.60
CA GLY A 525 9.32 32.16 -1.16
C GLY A 525 7.92 31.92 -0.57
N MET A 526 6.88 31.70 -1.37
CA MET A 526 5.56 31.32 -0.88
C MET A 526 5.63 30.02 -0.08
N THR A 527 4.72 29.83 0.86
CA THR A 527 4.82 28.77 1.88
C THR A 527 3.59 27.87 1.98
N VAL A 528 2.61 28.09 1.12
CA VAL A 528 1.38 27.29 1.07
C VAL A 528 1.11 26.86 -0.37
N PHE A 529 0.90 25.57 -0.57
CA PHE A 529 0.56 24.98 -1.85
C PHE A 529 -0.80 24.29 -1.77
N GLU A 530 -1.76 24.77 -2.53
CA GLU A 530 -3.02 24.07 -2.76
C GLU A 530 -2.92 23.33 -4.09
N ASN A 531 -2.93 22.00 -4.03
CA ASN A 531 -2.84 21.15 -5.21
C ASN A 531 -4.10 20.31 -5.34
N ASP A 532 -4.93 20.67 -6.30
CA ASP A 532 -6.18 20.00 -6.62
C ASP A 532 -5.99 19.08 -7.83
N GLY A 533 -6.86 18.07 -7.94
CA GLY A 533 -6.73 17.04 -8.96
C GLY A 533 -5.47 16.19 -8.78
N SER A 534 -4.95 16.12 -7.56
CA SER A 534 -3.79 15.29 -7.18
C SER A 534 -4.18 13.82 -7.08
N TYR A 535 -5.00 13.38 -7.99
CA TYR A 535 -5.27 11.96 -8.21
C TYR A 535 -3.95 11.27 -8.61
N PRO A 536 -3.81 9.96 -8.39
CA PRO A 536 -2.55 9.24 -8.65
C PRO A 536 -2.08 9.27 -10.12
N GLY A 537 -2.69 10.11 -10.92
CA GLY A 537 -2.60 10.15 -12.37
C GLY A 537 -3.60 9.18 -12.99
N ASN A 538 -4.28 9.58 -14.04
CA ASN A 538 -5.08 8.64 -14.80
C ASN A 538 -4.17 7.62 -15.47
N VAL A 539 -4.58 6.35 -15.51
CA VAL A 539 -3.87 5.33 -16.30
C VAL A 539 -3.74 5.79 -17.75
N CYS A 540 -2.58 5.56 -18.35
CA CYS A 540 -2.27 6.04 -19.69
C CYS A 540 -1.78 4.90 -20.58
N ALA A 541 -2.57 4.56 -21.61
CA ALA A 541 -2.19 3.55 -22.59
C ALA A 541 -1.29 4.10 -23.73
N SER A 542 -0.77 5.32 -23.60
CA SER A 542 0.18 5.87 -24.57
C SER A 542 1.50 5.10 -24.55
N THR A 543 2.08 4.88 -25.73
CA THR A 543 3.43 4.32 -25.90
C THR A 543 4.40 5.34 -26.49
N VAL A 544 3.98 6.62 -26.54
CA VAL A 544 4.78 7.71 -27.12
C VAL A 544 5.15 8.78 -26.11
N HIS A 545 4.63 8.75 -24.89
CA HIS A 545 5.07 9.64 -23.82
C HIS A 545 6.47 9.24 -23.36
N ALA A 546 7.33 10.23 -23.13
CA ALA A 546 8.77 10.02 -22.98
C ALA A 546 9.18 9.24 -21.70
N HIS A 547 8.33 9.21 -20.68
CA HIS A 547 8.74 8.77 -19.34
C HIS A 547 7.91 7.61 -18.78
N HIS A 548 7.15 6.91 -19.64
CA HIS A 548 6.57 5.59 -19.35
C HIS A 548 6.49 4.79 -20.67
N GLU A 549 6.45 3.48 -20.57
CA GLU A 549 6.48 2.59 -21.73
C GLU A 549 5.08 2.22 -22.23
N GLY A 550 4.08 2.24 -21.34
CA GLY A 550 2.72 1.90 -21.70
C GLY A 550 1.74 1.96 -20.54
N LEU A 551 0.66 1.18 -20.65
CA LEU A 551 -0.41 1.18 -19.66
C LEU A 551 0.08 0.74 -18.27
N LYS A 552 0.84 -0.35 -18.21
CA LYS A 552 1.15 -1.05 -16.95
C LYS A 552 2.05 -0.25 -16.00
N ASP A 553 3.01 0.50 -16.54
CA ASP A 553 3.94 1.31 -15.74
C ASP A 553 3.47 2.76 -15.54
N SER A 554 2.46 3.20 -16.30
CA SER A 554 2.05 4.60 -16.38
C SER A 554 1.64 5.20 -15.02
N GLN A 555 0.82 4.50 -14.25
CA GLN A 555 0.31 5.01 -12.98
C GLN A 555 1.40 5.00 -11.90
N TRP A 556 2.24 3.96 -11.84
CA TRP A 556 3.39 3.90 -10.95
C TRP A 556 4.32 5.11 -11.14
N LYS A 557 4.70 5.38 -12.37
CA LYS A 557 5.62 6.48 -12.70
C LYS A 557 5.00 7.85 -12.47
N GLN A 558 3.73 8.06 -12.79
CA GLN A 558 3.03 9.30 -12.51
C GLN A 558 2.93 9.56 -10.99
N ARG A 559 2.59 8.53 -10.22
CA ARG A 559 2.51 8.61 -8.77
C ARG A 559 3.85 9.01 -8.13
N LYS A 560 4.96 8.47 -8.63
CA LYS A 560 6.31 8.82 -8.15
C LYS A 560 6.64 10.31 -8.36
N GLN A 561 6.15 10.95 -9.43
CA GLN A 561 6.33 12.38 -9.64
C GLN A 561 5.60 13.20 -8.56
N ILE A 562 4.36 12.81 -8.23
CA ILE A 562 3.57 13.47 -7.18
C ILE A 562 4.27 13.30 -5.82
N GLU A 563 4.70 12.09 -5.46
CA GLU A 563 5.41 11.81 -4.21
C GLU A 563 6.68 12.65 -4.07
N ASN A 564 7.49 12.73 -5.12
CA ASN A 564 8.71 13.52 -5.15
C ASN A 564 8.46 15.02 -4.93
N LEU A 565 7.38 15.56 -5.50
CA LEU A 565 6.99 16.94 -5.25
C LEU A 565 6.54 17.13 -3.79
N TYR A 566 5.66 16.27 -3.29
CA TYR A 566 5.09 16.41 -1.96
C TYR A 566 6.14 16.22 -0.86
N GLN A 567 7.02 15.25 -1.02
CA GLN A 567 8.17 15.10 -0.12
C GLN A 567 9.02 16.36 -0.11
N TRP A 568 9.38 16.90 -1.28
CA TRP A 568 10.15 18.13 -1.38
C TRP A 568 9.44 19.31 -0.71
N MET A 569 8.13 19.48 -0.88
CA MET A 569 7.32 20.52 -0.23
C MET A 569 7.40 20.40 1.30
N CYS A 570 7.18 19.18 1.81
CA CYS A 570 7.20 18.89 3.24
C CYS A 570 8.59 19.16 3.86
N GLU A 571 9.66 18.76 3.18
CA GLU A 571 11.05 19.01 3.59
C GLU A 571 11.45 20.50 3.55
N ASN A 572 10.77 21.29 2.73
CA ASN A 572 10.97 22.75 2.67
C ASN A 572 10.00 23.54 3.54
N GLY A 573 9.13 22.87 4.30
CA GLY A 573 8.19 23.50 5.23
C GLY A 573 7.05 24.23 4.52
N ILE A 574 6.70 23.82 3.31
CA ILE A 574 5.56 24.32 2.56
C ILE A 574 4.33 23.53 3.01
N TYR A 575 3.31 24.23 3.46
CA TYR A 575 2.02 23.64 3.84
C TYR A 575 1.28 23.17 2.59
N MET A 576 0.82 21.93 2.60
CA MET A 576 0.12 21.37 1.46
C MET A 576 -1.37 21.20 1.74
N ASN A 577 -2.18 22.08 1.18
CA ASN A 577 -3.62 21.95 1.17
C ASN A 577 -4.04 21.06 0.00
N ILE A 578 -4.17 19.76 0.28
CA ILE A 578 -4.56 18.76 -0.72
C ILE A 578 -6.00 18.34 -0.44
N PRO A 579 -6.96 18.56 -1.36
CA PRO A 579 -8.36 18.26 -1.12
C PRO A 579 -8.66 16.76 -0.99
N ASP A 580 -7.80 15.92 -1.54
CA ASP A 580 -8.02 14.48 -1.61
C ASP A 580 -7.32 13.71 -0.49
N TYR A 581 -7.95 12.64 -0.02
CA TYR A 581 -7.58 11.94 1.22
C TYR A 581 -6.27 11.15 1.20
N GLY A 582 -5.79 10.75 0.03
CA GLY A 582 -4.74 9.74 -0.10
C GLY A 582 -3.31 10.20 0.22
N TYR A 583 -3.10 11.46 0.61
CA TYR A 583 -1.75 12.03 0.65
C TYR A 583 -1.24 12.44 2.03
N LEU A 584 -1.96 12.10 3.08
CA LEU A 584 -1.55 12.45 4.45
C LEU A 584 -0.21 11.84 4.83
N LEU A 585 0.02 10.59 4.46
CA LEU A 585 1.28 9.89 4.71
C LEU A 585 2.43 10.40 3.82
N ASN A 586 2.15 11.19 2.79
CA ASN A 586 3.12 11.76 1.86
C ASN A 586 3.31 13.29 2.00
N GLY A 587 2.94 13.84 3.13
CA GLY A 587 3.18 15.26 3.43
C GLY A 587 1.95 16.15 3.33
N GLY A 588 0.80 15.65 2.92
CA GLY A 588 -0.45 16.41 2.85
C GLY A 588 -0.99 16.78 4.22
N ASN A 589 -1.61 17.96 4.33
CA ASN A 589 -2.06 18.51 5.62
C ASN A 589 -3.58 18.59 5.74
N LYS A 590 -4.31 18.85 4.65
CA LYS A 590 -5.68 19.35 4.68
C LYS A 590 -6.67 18.45 5.43
N VAL A 591 -6.52 17.15 5.34
CA VAL A 591 -7.48 16.20 5.89
C VAL A 591 -7.16 15.80 7.32
N GLY A 592 -6.15 16.42 7.91
CA GLY A 592 -5.61 15.99 9.17
C GLY A 592 -6.66 15.64 10.23
N ILE A 593 -7.66 16.45 10.45
CA ILE A 593 -8.73 16.14 11.40
C ILE A 593 -10.01 16.89 11.02
N GLY A 594 -11.00 16.19 10.47
CA GLY A 594 -12.35 16.70 10.35
C GLY A 594 -12.65 17.55 9.12
N TYR A 595 -11.83 17.48 8.07
CA TYR A 595 -12.18 18.11 6.79
C TYR A 595 -12.96 17.14 5.91
N ARG A 596 -14.09 17.62 5.39
CA ARG A 596 -14.82 16.98 4.29
C ARG A 596 -15.29 18.03 3.30
N GLU A 597 -15.01 17.80 2.05
CA GLU A 597 -15.38 18.72 0.96
C GLU A 597 -16.85 18.65 0.57
N VAL A 598 -17.58 17.70 1.10
CA VAL A 598 -19.03 17.52 0.85
C VAL A 598 -19.91 18.64 1.37
N ASN A 599 -19.37 19.55 2.18
CA ASN A 599 -20.18 20.54 2.91
C ASN A 599 -20.81 21.61 2.04
N TRP A 600 -20.25 21.92 0.89
CA TRP A 600 -20.78 23.01 0.05
C TRP A 600 -21.99 22.61 -0.80
N SER A 601 -22.26 21.32 -0.96
CA SER A 601 -23.48 20.83 -1.59
C SER A 601 -24.65 20.64 -0.64
N LEU A 602 -24.47 20.94 0.66
CA LEU A 602 -25.47 20.70 1.70
C LEU A 602 -26.09 22.01 2.23
N PRO A 603 -27.38 21.99 2.66
CA PRO A 603 -27.96 23.08 3.41
C PRO A 603 -27.14 23.43 4.65
N ARG A 604 -27.08 24.72 5.02
CA ARG A 604 -26.26 25.23 6.12
C ARG A 604 -26.53 24.54 7.46
N GLU A 605 -27.77 24.25 7.79
CA GLU A 605 -28.17 23.58 9.01
C GLU A 605 -27.62 22.13 9.09
N ARG A 606 -27.42 21.48 7.95
CA ARG A 606 -26.81 20.15 7.89
C ARG A 606 -25.29 20.20 7.99
N GLN A 607 -24.67 21.27 7.50
CA GLN A 607 -23.21 21.44 7.60
C GLN A 607 -22.74 21.47 9.06
N VAL A 608 -23.50 22.11 9.95
CA VAL A 608 -23.19 22.14 11.39
C VAL A 608 -23.22 20.74 12.01
N GLY A 609 -24.23 19.94 11.67
CA GLY A 609 -24.37 18.57 12.18
C GLY A 609 -23.26 17.64 11.66
N LEU A 610 -22.98 17.72 10.37
CA LEU A 610 -21.94 16.89 9.73
C LEU A 610 -20.53 17.29 10.19
N GLY A 611 -20.24 18.58 10.34
CA GLY A 611 -18.95 19.03 10.86
C GLY A 611 -18.63 18.47 12.25
N ARG A 612 -19.63 18.31 13.10
CA ARG A 612 -19.46 17.63 14.40
C ARG A 612 -19.21 16.14 14.22
N GLN A 613 -19.92 15.48 13.34
CA GLN A 613 -19.73 14.07 13.03
C GLN A 613 -18.32 13.81 12.47
N ASP A 614 -17.88 14.63 11.53
CA ASP A 614 -16.57 14.52 10.90
C ASP A 614 -15.40 14.75 11.89
N MET A 615 -15.63 15.46 13.00
CA MET A 615 -14.65 15.61 14.07
C MET A 615 -14.40 14.30 14.84
N TYR A 616 -15.37 13.40 14.83
CA TYR A 616 -15.25 12.10 15.52
C TYR A 616 -14.80 10.97 14.58
N GLU A 617 -15.09 11.10 13.29
CA GLU A 617 -14.65 10.18 12.25
C GLU A 617 -13.23 10.51 11.76
#